data_4ecf6393f498572a963a8e291e78646a
#
_entry.id   4ecf6393f498572a963a8e291e78646a
#
_cell.length_a   1.000
_cell.length_b   1.000
_cell.length_c   1.000
_cell.angle_alpha   90.00
_cell.angle_beta   90.00
_cell.angle_gamma   90.00
#
_symmetry.space_group_name_H-M   'P 1'
#
loop_
_entity.id
_entity.type
_entity.pdbx_description
1 polymer ?
#
loop_
_entity_poly.entity_id
_entity_poly.type
_entity_poly.pdbx_seq_one_letter_code
_entity_poly.pdbx_strand_id
1 'polypeptide(L)'
;MAQLLKMTLQNLNLLQMKAILTPVLLLLTAFTMVAQEHELYFVSAEITDLRSGPGTNYNIVTQLSKGMQVDLISEDFGEWWTVQYRTMNGFVKSSDLLAVMAAVPQSQQPVVQQAPQQTMAGDEDRFADWEETELATGDALECLNISPQFDYKLDNYLKIIVSENTEAVVKLIKVADNPADEICYRLAYIQKGDDFSMKSIPAGKYYLKIAYGEEWKQRTVNGKCIGRFVKKALYKVGGQILNFTPVRLAEGMDVPSFDLTLDVTKDGQNGDSFDTDDISESDFND
;
A
#
# COMPACT_ATOMS: atom_id res chain seq x y z
N MET A 1 70.46 -41.27 2.09
CA MET A 1 69.49 -40.85 1.03
C MET A 1 68.08 -40.57 1.54
N ALA A 2 67.63 -41.15 2.66
CA ALA A 2 66.25 -41.00 3.14
C ALA A 2 65.98 -39.71 3.94
N GLN A 3 66.98 -38.99 4.41
CA GLN A 3 66.80 -37.73 5.19
C GLN A 3 66.69 -36.49 4.31
N LEU A 4 67.25 -36.47 3.12
CA LEU A 4 67.14 -35.35 2.19
C LEU A 4 65.76 -35.26 1.53
N LEU A 5 65.06 -36.39 1.40
CA LEU A 5 63.74 -36.45 0.79
C LEU A 5 62.62 -35.94 1.72
N LYS A 6 62.82 -36.04 3.06
CA LYS A 6 61.85 -35.51 4.04
C LYS A 6 61.89 -34.01 4.21
N MET A 7 63.03 -33.37 4.02
CA MET A 7 63.15 -31.91 4.11
C MET A 7 62.56 -31.17 2.89
N THR A 8 62.57 -31.77 1.73
CA THR A 8 61.99 -31.16 0.52
C THR A 8 60.48 -31.22 0.52
N LEU A 9 59.86 -32.24 1.10
CA LEU A 9 58.37 -32.37 1.18
C LEU A 9 57.78 -31.45 2.25
N GLN A 10 58.48 -31.13 3.34
CA GLN A 10 57.99 -30.21 4.34
C GLN A 10 58.01 -28.74 3.88
N ASN A 11 58.97 -28.33 3.07
CA ASN A 11 59.03 -26.99 2.53
C ASN A 11 58.03 -26.75 1.40
N LEU A 12 57.59 -27.79 0.67
CA LEU A 12 56.58 -27.65 -0.37
C LEU A 12 55.17 -27.40 0.21
N ASN A 13 54.88 -27.99 1.37
CA ASN A 13 53.57 -27.81 2.02
C ASN A 13 53.42 -26.45 2.69
N LEU A 14 54.50 -25.80 3.14
CA LEU A 14 54.45 -24.46 3.73
C LEU A 14 54.29 -23.35 2.68
N LEU A 15 54.79 -23.54 1.47
CA LEU A 15 54.61 -22.59 0.38
C LEU A 15 53.23 -22.64 -0.27
N GLN A 16 52.62 -23.84 -0.29
CA GLN A 16 51.25 -24.00 -0.82
C GLN A 16 50.16 -23.46 0.15
N MET A 17 50.40 -23.53 1.46
CA MET A 17 49.45 -22.96 2.42
C MET A 17 49.43 -21.43 2.50
N LYS A 18 50.51 -20.75 2.11
CA LYS A 18 50.55 -19.28 2.06
C LYS A 18 49.91 -18.69 0.80
N ALA A 19 49.79 -19.46 -0.28
CA ALA A 19 49.17 -18.98 -1.52
C ALA A 19 47.66 -19.09 -1.57
N ILE A 20 47.02 -19.83 -0.66
CA ILE A 20 45.56 -20.04 -0.63
C ILE A 20 44.84 -19.07 0.33
N LEU A 21 45.58 -18.42 1.26
CA LEU A 21 44.94 -17.50 2.26
C LEU A 21 44.83 -16.05 1.76
N THR A 22 45.49 -15.67 0.68
CA THR A 22 45.49 -14.27 0.19
C THR A 22 44.32 -13.90 -0.75
N PRO A 23 43.65 -14.79 -1.49
CA PRO A 23 42.50 -14.36 -2.30
C PRO A 23 41.15 -14.38 -1.58
N VAL A 24 41.05 -14.97 -0.37
CA VAL A 24 39.77 -15.03 0.36
C VAL A 24 39.50 -13.76 1.16
N LEU A 25 40.48 -12.95 1.46
CA LEU A 25 40.33 -11.71 2.24
C LEU A 25 40.00 -10.49 1.37
N LEU A 26 39.94 -10.61 0.05
CA LEU A 26 39.70 -9.49 -0.88
C LEU A 26 38.29 -9.50 -1.49
N LEU A 27 37.40 -10.39 -1.06
CA LEU A 27 36.03 -10.48 -1.58
C LEU A 27 34.96 -10.06 -0.56
N LEU A 28 35.36 -9.42 0.56
CA LEU A 28 34.42 -8.74 1.48
C LEU A 28 34.39 -7.24 1.19
N THR A 29 34.34 -6.85 -0.07
CA THR A 29 33.96 -5.49 -0.44
C THR A 29 32.44 -5.38 -0.37
N ALA A 30 31.99 -4.82 0.71
CA ALA A 30 30.77 -4.04 0.90
C ALA A 30 29.87 -3.95 -0.35
N PHE A 31 28.86 -4.82 -0.43
CA PHE A 31 27.61 -4.43 -1.02
C PHE A 31 26.98 -3.37 -0.09
N THR A 32 27.39 -2.14 -0.23
CA THR A 32 26.54 -1.03 0.22
C THR A 32 25.33 -1.05 -0.70
N MET A 33 24.23 -1.65 -0.25
CA MET A 33 22.93 -1.31 -0.78
C MET A 33 22.77 0.19 -0.54
N VAL A 34 22.94 0.97 -1.58
CA VAL A 34 22.44 2.34 -1.62
C VAL A 34 20.92 2.14 -1.65
N ALA A 35 20.26 2.30 -0.51
CA ALA A 35 18.83 2.54 -0.48
C ALA A 35 18.64 3.80 -1.33
N GLN A 36 17.97 3.68 -2.46
CA GLN A 36 17.55 4.82 -3.25
C GLN A 36 16.45 5.47 -2.41
N GLU A 37 16.78 6.58 -1.73
CA GLU A 37 15.78 7.41 -1.06
C GLU A 37 14.89 7.96 -2.18
N HIS A 38 13.69 7.42 -2.30
CA HIS A 38 12.65 7.97 -3.15
C HIS A 38 12.11 9.22 -2.46
N GLU A 39 12.25 10.36 -3.09
CA GLU A 39 11.63 11.59 -2.61
C GLU A 39 10.13 11.55 -2.90
N LEU A 40 9.33 11.72 -1.85
CA LEU A 40 7.87 11.72 -1.90
C LEU A 40 7.34 13.13 -2.18
N TYR A 41 6.38 13.23 -3.08
CA TYR A 41 5.68 14.45 -3.43
C TYR A 41 4.17 14.26 -3.34
N PHE A 42 3.47 15.35 -3.01
CA PHE A 42 2.01 15.41 -3.10
C PHE A 42 1.59 16.24 -4.31
N VAL A 43 0.52 15.82 -4.98
CA VAL A 43 -0.13 16.62 -6.01
C VAL A 43 -0.75 17.86 -5.35
N SER A 44 -0.33 19.05 -5.76
CA SER A 44 -0.81 20.35 -5.25
C SER A 44 -1.95 20.94 -6.10
N ALA A 45 -1.99 20.59 -7.38
CA ALA A 45 -3.06 20.98 -8.29
C ALA A 45 -4.36 20.21 -7.98
N GLU A 46 -5.52 20.82 -8.23
CA GLU A 46 -6.82 20.14 -8.05
C GLU A 46 -6.90 18.86 -8.90
N ILE A 47 -6.40 18.91 -10.14
CA ILE A 47 -6.23 17.76 -11.04
C ILE A 47 -4.98 18.03 -11.87
N THR A 48 -4.12 17.01 -12.05
CA THR A 48 -3.00 17.03 -13.00
C THR A 48 -2.95 15.73 -13.78
N ASP A 49 -2.39 15.76 -15.00
CA ASP A 49 -2.28 14.59 -15.86
C ASP A 49 -0.93 13.90 -15.62
N LEU A 50 -0.95 12.61 -15.31
CA LEU A 50 0.20 11.72 -15.46
C LEU A 50 0.28 11.31 -16.94
N ARG A 51 1.35 11.69 -17.64
CA ARG A 51 1.51 11.51 -19.08
C ARG A 51 2.57 10.48 -19.43
N SER A 52 2.46 9.90 -20.61
CA SER A 52 3.44 8.91 -21.12
C SER A 52 4.77 9.51 -21.55
N GLY A 53 4.93 10.84 -21.54
CA GLY A 53 6.14 11.56 -21.90
C GLY A 53 6.12 13.01 -21.42
N PRO A 54 7.29 13.70 -21.48
CA PRO A 54 7.49 15.03 -20.94
C PRO A 54 6.91 16.11 -21.87
N GLY A 55 5.59 16.34 -21.80
CA GLY A 55 4.92 17.35 -22.60
C GLY A 55 3.42 17.15 -22.73
N THR A 56 2.69 18.22 -23.04
CA THR A 56 1.23 18.20 -23.17
C THR A 56 0.73 17.45 -24.43
N ASN A 57 1.62 17.15 -25.36
CA ASN A 57 1.35 16.40 -26.59
C ASN A 57 1.43 14.89 -26.41
N TYR A 58 1.88 14.40 -25.24
CA TYR A 58 1.90 12.98 -24.92
C TYR A 58 0.55 12.53 -24.34
N ASN A 59 0.25 11.24 -24.50
CA ASN A 59 -1.00 10.66 -24.02
C ASN A 59 -1.09 10.75 -22.48
N ILE A 60 -2.30 10.99 -22.00
CA ILE A 60 -2.62 10.90 -20.57
C ILE A 60 -2.67 9.42 -20.19
N VAL A 61 -1.87 9.02 -19.21
CA VAL A 61 -1.87 7.68 -18.62
C VAL A 61 -2.99 7.60 -17.59
N THR A 62 -3.06 8.61 -16.70
CA THR A 62 -4.13 8.78 -15.73
C THR A 62 -4.19 10.23 -15.26
N GLN A 63 -5.23 10.59 -14.53
CA GLN A 63 -5.33 11.89 -13.86
C GLN A 63 -5.08 11.70 -12.37
N LEU A 64 -4.32 12.63 -11.79
CA LEU A 64 -4.00 12.68 -10.39
C LEU A 64 -4.72 13.86 -9.75
N SER A 65 -5.41 13.60 -8.64
CA SER A 65 -6.11 14.62 -7.85
C SER A 65 -5.22 15.18 -6.75
N LYS A 66 -5.56 16.36 -6.28
CA LYS A 66 -4.87 17.02 -5.17
C LYS A 66 -4.77 16.13 -3.94
N GLY A 67 -3.58 16.09 -3.36
CA GLY A 67 -3.27 15.28 -2.18
C GLY A 67 -2.82 13.86 -2.50
N MET A 68 -2.90 13.41 -3.77
CA MET A 68 -2.32 12.13 -4.15
C MET A 68 -0.80 12.16 -4.02
N GLN A 69 -0.25 11.07 -3.53
CA GLN A 69 1.18 10.89 -3.32
C GLN A 69 1.81 10.22 -4.54
N VAL A 70 2.98 10.72 -4.94
CA VAL A 70 3.79 10.17 -6.02
C VAL A 70 5.25 10.08 -5.57
N ASP A 71 5.96 9.07 -6.04
CA ASP A 71 7.39 8.91 -5.84
C ASP A 71 8.15 9.58 -6.97
N LEU A 72 9.08 10.48 -6.66
CA LEU A 72 9.95 11.08 -7.66
C LEU A 72 10.98 10.06 -8.13
N ILE A 73 11.02 9.84 -9.45
CA ILE A 73 12.05 9.00 -10.09
C ILE A 73 13.18 9.87 -10.63
N SER A 74 12.85 10.99 -11.30
CA SER A 74 13.85 11.85 -11.95
C SER A 74 13.27 13.22 -12.29
N GLU A 75 14.16 14.25 -12.24
CA GLU A 75 13.88 15.63 -12.64
C GLU A 75 14.49 16.00 -14.01
N ASP A 76 14.99 15.03 -14.77
CA ASP A 76 15.86 15.22 -15.94
C ASP A 76 15.20 15.92 -17.13
N PHE A 77 13.88 16.14 -17.11
CA PHE A 77 13.11 16.65 -18.23
C PHE A 77 12.57 18.09 -18.00
N GLY A 78 13.29 18.88 -17.22
CA GLY A 78 12.98 20.30 -16.99
C GLY A 78 11.70 20.49 -16.15
N GLU A 79 10.66 21.09 -16.75
CA GLU A 79 9.38 21.28 -16.05
C GLU A 79 8.55 19.99 -15.88
N TRP A 80 8.95 18.90 -16.51
CA TRP A 80 8.28 17.61 -16.43
C TRP A 80 9.13 16.62 -15.64
N TRP A 81 8.63 16.22 -14.50
CA TRP A 81 9.29 15.23 -13.64
C TRP A 81 8.75 13.83 -13.89
N THR A 82 9.64 12.85 -13.91
CA THR A 82 9.26 11.45 -13.97
C THR A 82 8.90 11.01 -12.56
N VAL A 83 7.67 10.53 -12.43
CA VAL A 83 7.15 10.06 -11.14
C VAL A 83 6.55 8.67 -11.28
N GLN A 84 6.49 7.97 -10.17
CA GLN A 84 5.74 6.74 -10.03
C GLN A 84 4.49 7.02 -9.18
N TYR A 85 3.35 6.65 -9.73
CA TYR A 85 2.09 6.60 -9.01
C TYR A 85 1.59 5.16 -8.99
N ARG A 86 1.59 4.52 -7.81
CA ARG A 86 1.35 3.07 -7.68
C ARG A 86 2.34 2.27 -8.54
N THR A 87 1.84 1.51 -9.50
CA THR A 87 2.64 0.72 -10.45
C THR A 87 2.89 1.41 -11.79
N MET A 88 2.41 2.64 -11.95
CA MET A 88 2.49 3.41 -13.20
C MET A 88 3.58 4.46 -13.13
N ASN A 89 4.47 4.46 -14.13
CA ASN A 89 5.45 5.53 -14.29
C ASN A 89 4.95 6.50 -15.37
N GLY A 90 5.18 7.79 -15.16
CA GLY A 90 4.82 8.82 -16.11
C GLY A 90 5.42 10.16 -15.76
N PHE A 91 4.97 11.19 -16.48
CA PHE A 91 5.47 12.55 -16.36
C PHE A 91 4.37 13.48 -15.84
N VAL A 92 4.71 14.27 -14.83
CA VAL A 92 3.83 15.28 -14.24
C VAL A 92 4.59 16.61 -14.25
N LYS A 93 3.88 17.73 -14.36
CA LYS A 93 4.52 19.03 -14.22
C LYS A 93 5.00 19.22 -12.78
N SER A 94 6.26 19.63 -12.63
CA SER A 94 6.85 19.92 -11.30
C SER A 94 6.07 21.01 -10.54
N SER A 95 5.45 21.97 -11.25
CA SER A 95 4.59 23.00 -10.66
C SER A 95 3.35 22.46 -9.95
N ASP A 96 2.93 21.24 -10.32
CA ASP A 96 1.74 20.61 -9.79
C ASP A 96 2.07 19.65 -8.61
N LEU A 97 3.35 19.62 -8.21
CA LEU A 97 3.86 18.79 -7.13
C LEU A 97 4.39 19.63 -5.97
N LEU A 98 4.21 19.15 -4.75
CA LEU A 98 4.75 19.74 -3.52
C LEU A 98 5.60 18.69 -2.80
N ALA A 99 6.88 19.03 -2.53
CA ALA A 99 7.78 18.16 -1.79
C ALA A 99 7.27 17.92 -0.36
N VAL A 100 7.33 16.66 0.10
CA VAL A 100 7.23 16.35 1.51
C VAL A 100 8.54 16.80 2.16
N MET A 101 8.55 17.93 2.82
CA MET A 101 9.71 18.33 3.61
C MET A 101 9.86 17.32 4.75
N ALA A 102 10.75 16.34 4.59
CA ALA A 102 11.20 15.52 5.69
C ALA A 102 11.72 16.44 6.79
N ALA A 103 11.14 16.35 7.97
CA ALA A 103 11.63 17.10 9.13
C ALA A 103 13.09 16.69 9.37
N VAL A 104 14.01 17.60 9.07
CA VAL A 104 15.42 17.44 9.42
C VAL A 104 15.50 17.30 10.94
N PRO A 105 16.15 16.28 11.50
CA PRO A 105 16.33 16.20 12.94
C PRO A 105 17.26 17.31 13.39
N GLN A 106 16.71 18.43 13.80
CA GLN A 106 17.46 19.45 14.52
C GLN A 106 17.67 18.95 15.96
N SER A 107 18.86 18.42 16.23
CA SER A 107 19.37 18.34 17.59
C SER A 107 19.68 19.75 18.07
N GLN A 108 18.76 20.32 18.80
CA GLN A 108 19.02 21.29 19.87
C GLN A 108 17.73 21.47 20.66
N GLN A 109 17.75 20.94 21.90
CA GLN A 109 16.75 21.31 22.88
C GLN A 109 16.84 22.81 23.20
N PRO A 110 15.70 23.48 23.28
CA PRO A 110 15.42 24.22 24.48
C PRO A 110 14.01 23.97 25.03
N VAL A 111 14.00 23.79 26.33
CA VAL A 111 12.97 24.18 27.30
C VAL A 111 11.49 23.92 26.87
N VAL A 112 10.99 22.86 27.48
CA VAL A 112 9.59 22.55 27.66
C VAL A 112 8.79 23.79 28.09
N GLN A 113 8.06 24.38 27.13
CA GLN A 113 6.78 24.96 27.43
C GLN A 113 5.73 23.96 26.97
N GLN A 114 5.11 23.32 27.94
CA GLN A 114 3.91 22.52 27.75
C GLN A 114 2.87 23.41 27.05
N ALA A 115 2.73 23.24 25.73
CA ALA A 115 1.51 23.60 25.08
C ALA A 115 0.39 22.74 25.69
N PRO A 116 -0.78 23.31 25.99
CA PRO A 116 -1.86 22.55 26.59
C PRO A 116 -2.16 21.39 25.67
N GLN A 117 -2.17 20.18 26.23
CA GLN A 117 -2.82 19.02 25.62
C GLN A 117 -4.26 19.48 25.32
N GLN A 118 -4.53 19.83 24.07
CA GLN A 118 -5.88 19.88 23.57
C GLN A 118 -6.35 18.42 23.61
N THR A 119 -6.97 18.06 24.72
CA THR A 119 -7.93 16.99 24.78
C THR A 119 -8.82 17.16 23.58
N MET A 120 -8.86 16.16 22.70
CA MET A 120 -9.74 16.08 21.55
C MET A 120 -11.22 15.90 22.02
N ALA A 121 -11.76 16.94 22.62
CA ALA A 121 -13.17 17.06 22.99
C ALA A 121 -13.99 17.75 21.89
N GLY A 122 -13.56 17.67 20.63
CA GLY A 122 -14.15 18.40 19.51
C GLY A 122 -14.54 17.57 18.28
N ASP A 123 -14.16 16.29 18.21
CA ASP A 123 -14.49 15.48 17.02
C ASP A 123 -15.91 14.90 17.07
N GLU A 124 -16.48 14.65 18.23
CA GLU A 124 -17.86 14.13 18.33
C GLU A 124 -18.91 15.14 17.82
N ASP A 125 -18.74 16.43 18.09
CA ASP A 125 -19.63 17.49 17.57
C ASP A 125 -19.52 17.68 16.04
N ARG A 126 -18.37 17.35 15.45
CA ARG A 126 -18.11 17.53 14.02
C ARG A 126 -18.89 16.54 13.15
N PHE A 127 -19.27 15.39 13.71
CA PHE A 127 -20.00 14.32 13.03
C PHE A 127 -21.38 14.08 13.64
N ALA A 128 -21.92 15.05 14.40
CA ALA A 128 -23.22 14.92 15.03
C ALA A 128 -24.38 14.82 14.01
N ASP A 129 -24.18 15.37 12.80
CA ASP A 129 -25.14 15.34 11.70
C ASP A 129 -24.95 14.12 10.75
N TRP A 130 -24.00 13.24 11.07
CA TRP A 130 -23.80 12.02 10.30
C TRP A 130 -24.65 10.89 10.86
N GLU A 131 -25.17 10.06 9.96
CA GLU A 131 -25.99 8.90 10.33
C GLU A 131 -25.13 7.81 10.97
N GLU A 132 -25.54 7.38 12.15
CA GLU A 132 -25.04 6.16 12.78
C GLU A 132 -25.75 4.96 12.16
N THR A 133 -24.98 3.93 11.82
CA THR A 133 -25.53 2.71 11.27
C THR A 133 -25.05 1.54 12.12
N GLU A 134 -25.99 0.78 12.68
CA GLU A 134 -25.65 -0.50 13.30
C GLU A 134 -25.29 -1.49 12.18
N LEU A 135 -24.01 -1.89 12.11
CA LEU A 135 -23.47 -2.77 11.09
C LEU A 135 -23.05 -4.10 11.71
N ALA A 136 -23.42 -5.18 11.05
CA ALA A 136 -22.92 -6.51 11.33
C ALA A 136 -21.82 -6.90 10.34
N THR A 137 -20.96 -7.84 10.73
CA THR A 137 -19.93 -8.38 9.84
C THR A 137 -20.55 -8.96 8.57
N GLY A 138 -20.07 -8.51 7.43
CA GLY A 138 -20.56 -8.89 6.10
C GLY A 138 -21.59 -7.94 5.51
N ASP A 139 -22.06 -6.94 6.26
CA ASP A 139 -23.03 -5.97 5.73
C ASP A 139 -22.43 -5.17 4.57
N ALA A 140 -23.27 -5.00 3.55
CA ALA A 140 -23.02 -4.05 2.49
C ALA A 140 -23.44 -2.66 2.98
N LEU A 141 -22.58 -1.67 2.80
CA LEU A 141 -22.89 -0.29 3.11
C LEU A 141 -23.81 0.27 2.00
N GLU A 142 -25.13 0.15 2.17
CA GLU A 142 -26.13 0.48 1.13
C GLU A 142 -25.97 1.90 0.57
N CYS A 143 -25.60 2.84 1.44
CA CYS A 143 -25.36 4.23 1.07
C CYS A 143 -24.25 4.36 0.00
N LEU A 144 -23.23 3.50 -0.01
CA LEU A 144 -22.16 3.52 -1.03
C LEU A 144 -22.61 2.96 -2.40
N ASN A 145 -23.81 2.40 -2.48
CA ASN A 145 -24.48 1.92 -3.69
C ASN A 145 -23.59 1.04 -4.60
N ILE A 146 -22.82 0.14 -3.98
CA ILE A 146 -21.97 -0.81 -4.69
C ILE A 146 -22.79 -2.06 -5.02
N SER A 147 -22.91 -2.37 -6.31
CA SER A 147 -23.59 -3.59 -6.78
C SER A 147 -22.60 -4.76 -6.75
N PRO A 148 -22.73 -5.72 -5.82
CA PRO A 148 -21.78 -6.81 -5.68
C PRO A 148 -21.83 -7.75 -6.90
N GLN A 149 -20.64 -8.13 -7.38
CA GLN A 149 -20.48 -9.01 -8.53
C GLN A 149 -20.10 -10.42 -8.08
N PHE A 150 -20.72 -11.44 -8.70
CA PHE A 150 -20.51 -12.85 -8.37
C PHE A 150 -20.32 -13.70 -9.63
N ASP A 151 -19.48 -14.72 -9.54
CA ASP A 151 -19.47 -15.84 -10.49
C ASP A 151 -19.67 -17.15 -9.71
N TYR A 152 -20.91 -17.60 -9.61
CA TYR A 152 -21.29 -18.80 -8.87
C TYR A 152 -20.74 -20.12 -9.49
N LYS A 153 -20.04 -20.06 -10.62
CA LYS A 153 -19.34 -21.21 -11.19
C LYS A 153 -17.96 -21.42 -10.56
N LEU A 154 -17.45 -20.41 -9.85
CA LEU A 154 -16.15 -20.44 -9.17
C LEU A 154 -16.36 -20.65 -7.68
N ASP A 155 -15.74 -21.70 -7.15
CA ASP A 155 -15.69 -21.99 -5.71
C ASP A 155 -14.40 -21.40 -5.14
N ASN A 156 -14.30 -20.07 -5.19
CA ASN A 156 -13.21 -19.31 -4.64
C ASN A 156 -13.67 -18.37 -3.53
N TYR A 157 -12.72 -17.87 -2.77
CA TYR A 157 -13.00 -16.91 -1.72
C TYR A 157 -11.82 -15.97 -1.43
N LEU A 158 -12.15 -14.85 -0.83
CA LEU A 158 -11.24 -13.98 -0.09
C LEU A 158 -11.72 -13.96 1.36
N LYS A 159 -10.97 -14.61 2.25
CA LYS A 159 -11.20 -14.56 3.68
C LYS A 159 -10.41 -13.41 4.28
N ILE A 160 -11.09 -12.57 5.05
CA ILE A 160 -10.51 -11.41 5.73
C ILE A 160 -10.76 -11.59 7.22
N ILE A 161 -9.70 -11.54 8.00
CA ILE A 161 -9.71 -11.65 9.46
C ILE A 161 -9.31 -10.29 10.01
N VAL A 162 -10.15 -9.68 10.84
CA VAL A 162 -9.89 -8.38 11.45
C VAL A 162 -9.51 -8.57 12.92
N SER A 163 -8.47 -7.87 13.37
CA SER A 163 -8.01 -7.94 14.76
C SER A 163 -9.00 -7.32 15.75
N GLU A 164 -8.79 -7.59 17.04
CA GLU A 164 -9.57 -7.00 18.15
C GLU A 164 -9.36 -5.48 18.33
N ASN A 165 -8.39 -4.88 17.61
CA ASN A 165 -7.99 -3.50 17.83
C ASN A 165 -8.70 -2.50 16.92
N THR A 166 -9.42 -2.96 15.90
CA THR A 166 -10.02 -2.12 14.87
C THR A 166 -11.23 -2.80 14.24
N GLU A 167 -12.12 -2.02 13.67
CA GLU A 167 -13.12 -2.45 12.70
C GLU A 167 -12.56 -2.14 11.30
N ALA A 168 -13.11 -2.76 10.27
CA ALA A 168 -12.68 -2.51 8.90
C ALA A 168 -13.85 -2.41 7.92
N VAL A 169 -13.72 -1.52 6.94
CA VAL A 169 -14.52 -1.54 5.71
C VAL A 169 -13.57 -1.86 4.56
N VAL A 170 -13.85 -2.95 3.85
CA VAL A 170 -12.99 -3.47 2.78
C VAL A 170 -13.69 -3.41 1.44
N LYS A 171 -13.07 -2.72 0.49
CA LYS A 171 -13.46 -2.68 -0.91
C LYS A 171 -12.55 -3.60 -1.73
N LEU A 172 -13.11 -4.50 -2.53
CA LEU A 172 -12.40 -5.32 -3.52
C LEU A 172 -12.54 -4.64 -4.88
N ILE A 173 -11.47 -4.01 -5.35
CA ILE A 173 -11.43 -3.23 -6.58
C ILE A 173 -10.89 -4.11 -7.71
N LYS A 174 -11.62 -4.21 -8.81
CA LYS A 174 -11.13 -4.90 -10.01
C LYS A 174 -10.14 -4.03 -10.76
N VAL A 175 -8.94 -4.57 -11.00
CA VAL A 175 -7.92 -3.91 -11.82
C VAL A 175 -8.39 -3.82 -13.26
N ALA A 176 -8.31 -2.63 -13.85
CA ALA A 176 -8.55 -2.36 -15.25
C ALA A 176 -7.28 -1.85 -15.93
N ASP A 177 -7.25 -1.89 -17.27
CA ASP A 177 -6.14 -1.33 -18.06
C ASP A 177 -6.04 0.20 -17.89
N ASN A 178 -7.18 0.85 -17.74
CA ASN A 178 -7.27 2.26 -17.37
C ASN A 178 -7.80 2.38 -15.95
N PRO A 179 -7.10 3.04 -15.03
CA PRO A 179 -7.55 3.21 -13.64
C PRO A 179 -8.93 3.88 -13.50
N ALA A 180 -9.33 4.72 -14.46
CA ALA A 180 -10.66 5.33 -14.46
C ALA A 180 -11.80 4.33 -14.67
N ASP A 181 -11.48 3.13 -15.18
CA ASP A 181 -12.43 2.05 -15.43
C ASP A 181 -12.43 1.01 -14.28
N GLU A 182 -11.65 1.25 -13.22
CA GLU A 182 -11.63 0.39 -12.05
C GLU A 182 -12.95 0.48 -11.28
N ILE A 183 -13.48 -0.67 -10.91
CA ILE A 183 -14.79 -0.77 -10.28
C ILE A 183 -14.68 -1.56 -8.98
N CYS A 184 -15.35 -1.09 -7.94
CA CYS A 184 -15.54 -1.86 -6.72
C CYS A 184 -16.51 -3.01 -6.97
N TYR A 185 -16.02 -4.25 -6.93
CA TYR A 185 -16.81 -5.47 -7.15
C TYR A 185 -17.48 -5.98 -5.90
N ARG A 186 -16.88 -5.77 -4.75
CA ARG A 186 -17.38 -6.20 -3.45
C ARG A 186 -17.00 -5.18 -2.38
N LEU A 187 -17.85 -5.06 -1.41
CA LEU A 187 -17.60 -4.28 -0.22
C LEU A 187 -18.19 -5.04 0.98
N ALA A 188 -17.51 -5.01 2.11
CA ALA A 188 -18.02 -5.52 3.37
C ALA A 188 -17.48 -4.70 4.55
N TYR A 189 -18.34 -4.50 5.54
CA TYR A 189 -17.95 -4.09 6.87
C TYR A 189 -17.64 -5.33 7.71
N ILE A 190 -16.61 -5.27 8.55
CA ILE A 190 -16.17 -6.36 9.40
C ILE A 190 -15.90 -5.80 10.80
N GLN A 191 -16.56 -6.35 11.79
CA GLN A 191 -16.39 -5.97 13.19
C GLN A 191 -15.02 -6.42 13.70
N LYS A 192 -14.55 -5.74 14.74
CA LYS A 192 -13.31 -6.15 15.42
C LYS A 192 -13.39 -7.58 15.95
N GLY A 193 -12.31 -8.33 15.76
CA GLY A 193 -12.22 -9.73 16.17
C GLY A 193 -12.96 -10.72 15.27
N ASP A 194 -13.67 -10.26 14.24
CA ASP A 194 -14.42 -11.11 13.34
C ASP A 194 -13.65 -11.49 12.08
N ASP A 195 -14.18 -12.49 11.37
CA ASP A 195 -13.75 -12.83 10.02
C ASP A 195 -14.95 -12.84 9.05
N PHE A 196 -14.67 -12.52 7.80
CA PHE A 196 -15.64 -12.53 6.72
C PHE A 196 -15.05 -13.12 5.43
N SER A 197 -15.82 -13.92 4.70
CA SER A 197 -15.42 -14.51 3.43
C SER A 197 -16.26 -13.98 2.27
N MET A 198 -15.66 -13.23 1.38
CA MET A 198 -16.23 -12.88 0.08
C MET A 198 -16.08 -14.09 -0.83
N LYS A 199 -17.19 -14.77 -1.18
CA LYS A 199 -17.19 -15.98 -2.01
C LYS A 199 -17.60 -15.70 -3.45
N SER A 200 -17.31 -16.65 -4.36
CA SER A 200 -17.70 -16.61 -5.77
C SER A 200 -17.24 -15.33 -6.48
N ILE A 201 -15.98 -14.99 -6.30
CA ILE A 201 -15.37 -13.79 -6.89
C ILE A 201 -15.12 -14.06 -8.38
N PRO A 202 -15.59 -13.20 -9.30
CA PRO A 202 -15.33 -13.36 -10.74
C PRO A 202 -13.85 -13.41 -11.06
N ALA A 203 -13.47 -14.18 -12.10
CA ALA A 203 -12.09 -14.25 -12.56
C ALA A 203 -11.52 -12.86 -12.88
N GLY A 204 -10.28 -12.61 -12.46
CA GLY A 204 -9.60 -11.34 -12.69
C GLY A 204 -8.54 -11.01 -11.67
N LYS A 205 -7.98 -9.83 -11.81
CA LYS A 205 -7.01 -9.26 -10.88
C LYS A 205 -7.68 -8.18 -10.03
N TYR A 206 -7.39 -8.16 -8.76
CA TYR A 206 -8.01 -7.25 -7.79
C TYR A 206 -6.98 -6.70 -6.81
N TYR A 207 -7.29 -5.58 -6.20
CA TYR A 207 -6.60 -5.06 -5.04
C TYR A 207 -7.63 -4.59 -3.99
N LEU A 208 -7.15 -4.26 -2.79
CA LEU A 208 -8.01 -3.82 -1.70
C LEU A 208 -7.82 -2.32 -1.45
N LYS A 209 -8.94 -1.62 -1.19
CA LYS A 209 -8.94 -0.37 -0.43
C LYS A 209 -9.58 -0.66 0.91
N ILE A 210 -8.97 -0.19 2.00
CA ILE A 210 -9.36 -0.54 3.35
C ILE A 210 -9.48 0.73 4.19
N ALA A 211 -10.59 0.87 4.89
CA ALA A 211 -10.73 1.85 5.96
C ALA A 211 -10.72 1.09 7.28
N TYR A 212 -9.93 1.56 8.23
CA TYR A 212 -9.87 1.07 9.61
C TYR A 212 -10.38 2.14 10.57
N GLY A 213 -10.86 1.73 11.73
CA GLY A 213 -11.26 2.63 12.78
C GLY A 213 -12.32 2.07 13.72
N GLU A 214 -13.00 2.96 14.39
CA GLU A 214 -14.12 2.66 15.27
C GLU A 214 -15.26 3.65 14.98
N GLU A 215 -16.51 3.21 15.16
CA GLU A 215 -17.72 4.02 14.98
C GLU A 215 -17.89 4.52 13.54
N TRP A 216 -18.34 3.65 12.66
CA TRP A 216 -18.66 4.03 11.29
C TRP A 216 -19.86 4.96 11.22
N LYS A 217 -19.71 6.08 10.52
CA LYS A 217 -20.79 7.01 10.18
C LYS A 217 -20.79 7.30 8.69
N GLN A 218 -21.95 7.66 8.17
CA GLN A 218 -22.13 7.97 6.76
C GLN A 218 -23.06 9.15 6.55
N ARG A 219 -22.92 9.82 5.43
CA ARG A 219 -23.86 10.85 4.97
C ARG A 219 -23.86 11.00 3.46
N THR A 220 -24.95 11.55 2.94
CA THR A 220 -25.03 11.89 1.52
C THR A 220 -24.73 13.38 1.31
N VAL A 221 -23.75 13.66 0.46
CA VAL A 221 -23.34 15.01 0.05
C VAL A 221 -23.48 15.13 -1.46
N ASN A 222 -24.30 16.04 -1.96
CA ASN A 222 -24.54 16.25 -3.39
C ASN A 222 -24.92 14.96 -4.15
N GLY A 223 -25.67 14.07 -3.51
CA GLY A 223 -26.11 12.80 -4.08
C GLY A 223 -25.05 11.68 -4.06
N LYS A 224 -23.83 11.94 -3.58
CA LYS A 224 -22.80 10.95 -3.34
C LYS A 224 -22.77 10.60 -1.85
N CYS A 225 -22.83 9.32 -1.53
CA CYS A 225 -22.60 8.86 -0.17
C CYS A 225 -21.09 8.85 0.13
N ILE A 226 -20.76 9.37 1.30
CA ILE A 226 -19.44 9.26 1.90
C ILE A 226 -19.58 8.63 3.26
N GLY A 227 -18.66 7.72 3.57
CA GLY A 227 -18.61 7.04 4.84
C GLY A 227 -17.20 7.10 5.44
N ARG A 228 -17.14 7.08 6.75
CA ARG A 228 -15.88 7.09 7.50
C ARG A 228 -16.03 6.52 8.90
N PHE A 229 -14.92 6.09 9.45
CA PHE A 229 -14.80 5.91 10.89
C PHE A 229 -14.59 7.26 11.58
N VAL A 230 -15.29 7.49 12.68
CA VAL A 230 -15.19 8.75 13.45
C VAL A 230 -13.97 8.73 14.35
N LYS A 231 -13.60 7.56 14.88
CA LYS A 231 -12.45 7.37 15.77
C LYS A 231 -11.37 6.54 15.10
N LYS A 232 -10.13 6.93 15.30
CA LYS A 232 -8.92 6.19 14.82
C LYS A 232 -8.95 5.87 13.31
N ALA A 233 -9.56 6.73 12.50
CA ALA A 233 -9.69 6.50 11.07
C ALA A 233 -8.32 6.42 10.40
N LEU A 234 -8.11 5.33 9.63
CA LEU A 234 -6.92 5.09 8.83
C LEU A 234 -7.36 4.49 7.52
N TYR A 235 -6.78 4.92 6.41
CA TYR A 235 -7.14 4.45 5.08
C TYR A 235 -5.91 3.89 4.38
N LYS A 236 -6.06 2.71 3.78
CA LYS A 236 -4.95 2.01 3.12
C LYS A 236 -5.37 1.41 1.78
N VAL A 237 -4.39 1.23 0.92
CA VAL A 237 -4.49 0.44 -0.29
C VAL A 237 -3.53 -0.75 -0.21
N GLY A 238 -4.00 -1.93 -0.57
CA GLY A 238 -3.14 -3.12 -0.62
C GLY A 238 -2.15 -3.03 -1.78
N GLY A 239 -0.86 -3.19 -1.48
CA GLY A 239 0.21 -3.23 -2.47
C GLY A 239 0.23 -4.53 -3.29
N GLN A 240 -0.49 -5.57 -2.84
CA GLN A 240 -0.53 -6.87 -3.50
C GLN A 240 -1.74 -6.99 -4.43
N ILE A 241 -1.49 -7.52 -5.63
CA ILE A 241 -2.55 -7.90 -6.57
C ILE A 241 -3.02 -9.34 -6.30
N LEU A 242 -4.30 -9.49 -5.98
CA LEU A 242 -4.98 -10.77 -5.79
C LEU A 242 -5.48 -11.27 -7.16
N ASN A 243 -4.89 -12.33 -7.68
CA ASN A 243 -5.26 -12.86 -8.99
C ASN A 243 -6.20 -14.07 -8.84
N PHE A 244 -7.49 -13.86 -9.07
CA PHE A 244 -8.54 -14.89 -9.03
C PHE A 244 -8.77 -15.57 -10.38
N THR A 245 -7.87 -15.44 -11.34
CA THR A 245 -8.01 -16.10 -12.64
C THR A 245 -7.73 -17.60 -12.50
N PRO A 246 -8.70 -18.48 -12.82
CA PRO A 246 -8.49 -19.92 -12.76
C PRO A 246 -7.40 -20.36 -13.72
N VAL A 247 -6.57 -21.31 -13.29
CA VAL A 247 -5.48 -21.87 -14.07
C VAL A 247 -5.80 -23.33 -14.41
N ARG A 248 -5.73 -23.68 -15.69
CA ARG A 248 -5.93 -25.06 -16.13
C ARG A 248 -4.69 -25.90 -15.86
N LEU A 249 -4.84 -26.93 -15.07
CA LEU A 249 -3.81 -27.93 -14.77
C LEU A 249 -4.07 -29.22 -15.58
N ALA A 250 -3.10 -30.14 -15.56
CA ALA A 250 -3.25 -31.45 -16.21
C ALA A 250 -4.40 -32.29 -15.64
N GLU A 251 -4.68 -32.15 -14.33
CA GLU A 251 -5.68 -32.93 -13.60
C GLU A 251 -6.93 -32.14 -13.21
N GLY A 252 -7.15 -30.94 -13.79
CA GLY A 252 -8.32 -30.12 -13.46
C GLY A 252 -8.11 -28.63 -13.61
N MET A 253 -8.77 -27.87 -12.76
CA MET A 253 -8.69 -26.42 -12.71
C MET A 253 -8.32 -25.98 -11.30
N ASP A 254 -7.26 -25.19 -11.18
CA ASP A 254 -6.93 -24.50 -9.95
C ASP A 254 -7.70 -23.18 -9.88
N VAL A 255 -8.41 -22.96 -8.77
CA VAL A 255 -9.24 -21.77 -8.54
C VAL A 255 -8.66 -21.04 -7.32
N PRO A 256 -7.88 -19.97 -7.52
CA PRO A 256 -7.19 -19.29 -6.43
C PRO A 256 -8.14 -18.70 -5.39
N SER A 257 -7.76 -18.84 -4.11
CA SER A 257 -8.41 -18.22 -2.95
C SER A 257 -7.35 -17.62 -2.04
N PHE A 258 -7.72 -16.64 -1.21
CA PHE A 258 -6.78 -15.91 -0.37
C PHE A 258 -7.31 -15.75 1.05
N ASP A 259 -6.40 -15.81 2.02
CA ASP A 259 -6.64 -15.49 3.43
C ASP A 259 -5.76 -14.30 3.80
N LEU A 260 -6.36 -13.22 4.33
CA LEU A 260 -5.68 -12.00 4.71
C LEU A 260 -6.05 -11.63 6.15
N THR A 261 -5.07 -11.14 6.91
CA THR A 261 -5.31 -10.56 8.24
C THR A 261 -5.11 -9.06 8.17
N LEU A 262 -6.07 -8.33 8.69
CA LEU A 262 -6.08 -6.88 8.85
C LEU A 262 -5.87 -6.56 10.33
N ASP A 263 -4.80 -5.85 10.64
CA ASP A 263 -4.49 -5.44 12.01
C ASP A 263 -3.92 -4.02 12.05
N VAL A 264 -4.41 -3.27 12.99
CA VAL A 264 -3.81 -1.99 13.39
C VAL A 264 -3.38 -2.14 14.84
N THR A 265 -2.08 -2.07 15.08
CA THR A 265 -1.55 -2.20 16.43
C THR A 265 -2.11 -1.12 17.35
N LYS A 266 -2.04 -1.31 18.66
CA LYS A 266 -2.52 -0.32 19.64
C LYS A 266 -1.87 1.06 19.49
N ASP A 267 -0.68 1.12 18.91
CA ASP A 267 0.05 2.35 18.61
C ASP A 267 -0.29 2.93 17.22
N GLY A 268 -1.29 2.37 16.53
CA GLY A 268 -1.74 2.81 15.21
C GLY A 268 -0.83 2.39 14.04
N GLN A 269 0.10 1.45 14.28
CA GLN A 269 0.98 0.94 13.23
C GLN A 269 0.31 -0.20 12.45
N ASN A 270 0.76 -0.38 11.20
CA ASN A 270 0.29 -1.47 10.36
C ASN A 270 0.75 -2.83 10.89
N GLY A 271 -0.20 -3.72 11.13
CA GLY A 271 0.01 -5.12 11.49
C GLY A 271 -0.57 -6.10 10.46
N ASP A 272 -0.94 -5.60 9.27
CA ASP A 272 -1.53 -6.41 8.20
C ASP A 272 -0.61 -7.56 7.78
N SER A 273 -1.19 -8.68 7.35
CA SER A 273 -0.44 -9.84 6.84
C SER A 273 0.16 -9.63 5.44
N PHE A 274 0.00 -8.45 4.86
CA PHE A 274 0.47 -8.06 3.53
C PHE A 274 0.83 -6.58 3.49
N ASP A 275 1.59 -6.18 2.47
CA ASP A 275 2.01 -4.79 2.31
C ASP A 275 0.83 -3.89 1.97
N THR A 276 0.76 -2.74 2.64
CA THR A 276 -0.26 -1.72 2.40
C THR A 276 0.37 -0.32 2.44
N ASP A 277 -0.15 0.57 1.60
CA ASP A 277 0.22 1.98 1.56
C ASP A 277 -0.91 2.85 2.11
N ASP A 278 -0.56 3.98 2.71
CA ASP A 278 -1.54 4.95 3.19
C ASP A 278 -2.19 5.68 2.01
N ILE A 279 -3.50 5.89 2.08
CA ILE A 279 -4.27 6.69 1.12
C ILE A 279 -5.11 7.73 1.86
N SER A 280 -5.61 8.70 1.13
CA SER A 280 -6.53 9.68 1.70
C SER A 280 -7.95 9.10 1.86
N GLU A 281 -8.76 9.75 2.70
CA GLU A 281 -10.20 9.43 2.83
C GLU A 281 -10.93 9.61 1.49
N SER A 282 -10.55 10.61 0.70
CA SER A 282 -11.13 10.83 -0.63
C SER A 282 -10.81 9.69 -1.57
N ASP A 283 -9.56 9.19 -1.58
CA ASP A 283 -9.16 8.04 -2.41
C ASP A 283 -9.91 6.76 -2.03
N PHE A 284 -10.21 6.60 -0.74
CA PHE A 284 -11.03 5.49 -0.29
C PHE A 284 -12.48 5.62 -0.77
N ASN A 285 -13.06 6.83 -0.76
CA ASN A 285 -14.46 7.08 -1.11
C ASN A 285 -14.70 7.20 -2.63
N ASP A 286 -13.65 7.36 -3.42
CA ASP A 286 -13.71 7.32 -4.88
C ASP A 286 -13.68 5.89 -5.39
#